data_d64622fd0678821502d29cf80b736cff
#
_entry.id   d64622fd0678821502d29cf80b736cff
#
_cell.length_a   1.000
_cell.length_b   1.000
_cell.length_c   1.000
_cell.angle_alpha   90.00
_cell.angle_beta   90.00
_cell.angle_gamma   90.00
#
_symmetry.space_group_name_H-M   'P 1'
#
loop_
_entity.id
_entity.type
_entity.pdbx_description
1 polymer ?
#
loop_
_entity_poly.entity_id
_entity_poly.type
_entity_poly.pdbx_seq_one_letter_code
_entity_poly.pdbx_strand_id
1 'polypeptide(L)'
;MNTNQLDRWIGRNQLTPDEIDSNRFLKAASLFAETAIEYGRDRYSGTDMPIFADCLHTDHLKAPRSMTSHRTGTEPKPAVWSFFQNQQNLMRLLASLSQFTGDSKYVDAAGEAAEHMFNHYWYPESGVLHWGGHGYVDLVTGNRYGMKGVVHEIEDVYPYWELLRAVNPDRGEMLMKGIWEANIKDWDALHYNRHGDFKKQVNHANTWNRPWNGYKAPHISGDLSFTSVALDLAYAAYSLGYQKQEEAPRVWAERLLNLIIKQRDPETGIWPNLVHPQSSKRGLNIFGRKYPQATEPRVYVGNQLNHTITQMMGMLTIVENAEKYGRVGEMAHIKEAVAQHIIGFLNASYDPKNNTLKSIVIDGTDLTGFRIQGPFRDAKLYFGAKENGAFLPQNITPLFTSVCARGYRVSGGKNALRDYLRTLFKAFGIGDIGADKNSAPSLNFATTALEPAYIFALVDLYRVEPKPEFLAMAARIGDNLLRGRQHTDSGLFTLEDDFILHSKVMDNPELQEGHEGKSVAELLQDTHRTANLDAMEPLALLSIYAAQTGQYHIIPEWTAGGLYLKVSSVGHIVSKELQLWFDKPALKQFYNDSNINCTWSIDED
;
A
#
# COMPACT_ATOMS: atom_id res chain seq x y z
N MET A 1 -7.06 -28.49 3.60
CA MET A 1 -7.85 -27.29 4.02
C MET A 1 -9.09 -27.73 4.80
N ASN A 2 -9.42 -27.07 5.89
CA ASN A 2 -10.70 -27.30 6.56
C ASN A 2 -11.74 -26.43 5.82
N THR A 3 -12.39 -26.98 4.81
CA THR A 3 -13.32 -26.28 3.89
C THR A 3 -14.38 -25.46 4.62
N ASN A 4 -14.87 -25.93 5.76
CA ASN A 4 -15.91 -25.25 6.55
C ASN A 4 -15.51 -23.84 7.04
N GLN A 5 -14.22 -23.46 7.05
CA GLN A 5 -13.79 -22.16 7.54
C GLN A 5 -13.84 -21.07 6.45
N LEU A 6 -13.83 -21.43 5.18
CA LEU A 6 -13.95 -20.51 4.06
C LEU A 6 -15.41 -20.32 3.58
N ASP A 7 -16.34 -21.15 4.05
CA ASP A 7 -17.76 -21.10 3.64
C ASP A 7 -18.41 -19.72 3.87
N ARG A 8 -17.92 -18.96 4.84
CA ARG A 8 -18.43 -17.60 5.11
C ARG A 8 -18.21 -16.60 3.98
N TRP A 9 -17.24 -16.87 3.08
CA TRP A 9 -17.00 -16.04 1.89
C TRP A 9 -17.71 -16.57 0.66
N ILE A 10 -18.49 -17.64 0.75
CA ILE A 10 -19.28 -18.15 -0.37
C ILE A 10 -20.66 -17.53 -0.27
N GLY A 11 -21.09 -16.84 -1.33
CA GLY A 11 -22.42 -16.27 -1.44
C GLY A 11 -23.51 -17.35 -1.40
N ARG A 12 -24.64 -17.02 -0.80
CA ARG A 12 -25.77 -17.97 -0.70
C ARG A 12 -26.42 -18.30 -2.05
N ASN A 13 -26.34 -17.34 -2.99
CA ASN A 13 -26.91 -17.48 -4.33
C ASN A 13 -25.75 -17.60 -5.31
N GLN A 14 -25.72 -18.67 -6.07
CA GLN A 14 -24.77 -18.83 -7.16
C GLN A 14 -25.30 -18.09 -8.38
N LEU A 15 -24.55 -17.09 -8.85
CA LEU A 15 -24.86 -16.37 -10.08
C LEU A 15 -24.50 -17.24 -11.30
N THR A 16 -25.37 -17.19 -12.30
CA THR A 16 -25.08 -17.78 -13.61
C THR A 16 -24.07 -16.92 -14.38
N PRO A 17 -23.39 -17.47 -15.38
CA PRO A 17 -22.52 -16.68 -16.27
C PRO A 17 -23.23 -15.48 -16.90
N ASP A 18 -24.48 -15.63 -17.33
CA ASP A 18 -25.28 -14.55 -17.92
C ASP A 18 -25.54 -13.42 -16.91
N GLU A 19 -25.80 -13.75 -15.64
CA GLU A 19 -25.98 -12.76 -14.57
C GLU A 19 -24.67 -12.01 -14.27
N ILE A 20 -23.54 -12.70 -14.26
CA ILE A 20 -22.21 -12.07 -14.13
C ILE A 20 -21.96 -11.15 -15.34
N ASP A 21 -22.20 -11.63 -16.54
CA ASP A 21 -22.00 -10.89 -17.78
C ASP A 21 -22.93 -9.68 -17.94
N SER A 22 -24.09 -9.70 -17.26
CA SER A 22 -25.05 -8.59 -17.27
C SER A 22 -24.50 -7.30 -16.65
N ASN A 23 -23.51 -7.41 -15.76
CA ASN A 23 -22.85 -6.26 -15.14
C ASN A 23 -21.38 -6.21 -15.54
N ARG A 24 -21.02 -5.21 -16.34
CA ARG A 24 -19.67 -5.05 -16.89
C ARG A 24 -18.55 -4.93 -15.84
N PHE A 25 -18.84 -4.42 -14.66
CA PHE A 25 -17.85 -4.26 -13.60
C PHE A 25 -17.60 -5.58 -12.86
N LEU A 26 -18.66 -6.32 -12.57
CA LEU A 26 -18.54 -7.67 -12.02
C LEU A 26 -17.84 -8.60 -13.01
N LYS A 27 -18.25 -8.54 -14.30
CA LYS A 27 -17.61 -9.30 -15.39
C LYS A 27 -16.12 -9.02 -15.48
N ALA A 28 -15.73 -7.74 -15.48
CA ALA A 28 -14.33 -7.34 -15.59
C ALA A 28 -13.49 -7.81 -14.38
N ALA A 29 -14.03 -7.70 -13.18
CA ALA A 29 -13.37 -8.18 -11.97
C ALA A 29 -13.25 -9.72 -11.95
N SER A 30 -14.29 -10.44 -12.41
CA SER A 30 -14.27 -11.90 -12.53
C SER A 30 -13.27 -12.38 -13.56
N LEU A 31 -13.23 -11.76 -14.74
CA LEU A 31 -12.29 -12.11 -15.80
C LEU A 31 -10.83 -11.91 -15.35
N PHE A 32 -10.53 -10.78 -14.68
CA PHE A 32 -9.21 -10.55 -14.09
C PHE A 32 -8.84 -11.67 -13.10
N ALA A 33 -9.75 -12.01 -12.19
CA ALA A 33 -9.50 -13.02 -11.18
C ALA A 33 -9.31 -14.42 -11.80
N GLU A 34 -10.10 -14.78 -12.81
CA GLU A 34 -9.95 -16.04 -13.54
C GLU A 34 -8.61 -16.13 -14.25
N THR A 35 -8.17 -15.07 -14.92
CA THR A 35 -6.85 -15.00 -15.53
C THR A 35 -5.73 -15.10 -14.49
N ALA A 36 -5.86 -14.40 -13.36
CA ALA A 36 -4.89 -14.52 -12.27
C ALA A 36 -4.81 -15.94 -11.73
N ILE A 37 -5.94 -16.63 -11.52
CA ILE A 37 -5.99 -18.01 -11.04
C ILE A 37 -5.41 -18.98 -12.06
N GLU A 38 -5.74 -18.81 -13.34
CA GLU A 38 -5.33 -19.74 -14.38
C GLU A 38 -3.86 -19.56 -14.78
N TYR A 39 -3.39 -18.31 -14.90
CA TYR A 39 -2.04 -18.02 -15.46
C TYR A 39 -1.08 -17.38 -14.45
N GLY A 40 -1.59 -16.76 -13.39
CA GLY A 40 -0.76 -16.09 -12.38
C GLY A 40 -0.18 -17.03 -11.34
N ARG A 41 -0.71 -18.24 -11.15
CA ARG A 41 -0.17 -19.24 -10.23
C ARG A 41 1.14 -19.82 -10.76
N ASP A 42 1.98 -20.26 -9.84
CA ASP A 42 3.28 -20.82 -10.20
C ASP A 42 3.18 -22.11 -11.03
N ARG A 43 3.66 -22.02 -12.24
CA ARG A 43 3.87 -23.12 -13.18
C ARG A 43 5.33 -23.14 -13.69
N TYR A 44 6.22 -22.38 -13.06
CA TYR A 44 7.56 -22.09 -13.54
C TYR A 44 8.60 -23.05 -12.98
N SER A 45 8.33 -23.68 -11.84
CA SER A 45 9.21 -24.65 -11.17
C SER A 45 9.07 -26.07 -11.69
N GLY A 46 8.09 -26.33 -12.57
CA GLY A 46 7.71 -27.69 -12.98
C GLY A 46 6.83 -28.43 -11.97
N THR A 47 6.48 -27.77 -10.87
CA THR A 47 5.47 -28.21 -9.89
C THR A 47 4.43 -27.12 -9.76
N ASP A 48 3.15 -27.50 -9.78
CA ASP A 48 2.07 -26.54 -9.57
C ASP A 48 2.07 -26.08 -8.11
N MET A 49 2.51 -24.84 -7.86
CA MET A 49 2.40 -24.19 -6.56
C MET A 49 1.25 -23.16 -6.59
N PRO A 50 0.38 -23.12 -5.56
CA PRO A 50 -0.81 -22.28 -5.59
C PRO A 50 -0.54 -20.81 -5.24
N ILE A 51 0.70 -20.33 -5.30
CA ILE A 51 1.07 -18.93 -5.03
C ILE A 51 1.16 -18.15 -6.34
N PHE A 52 0.86 -16.86 -6.27
CA PHE A 52 0.74 -16.00 -7.45
C PHE A 52 2.07 -15.29 -7.75
N ALA A 53 2.37 -15.13 -9.05
CA ALA A 53 3.37 -14.16 -9.49
C ALA A 53 2.88 -12.72 -9.22
N ASP A 54 3.81 -11.78 -9.14
CA ASP A 54 3.43 -10.37 -8.90
C ASP A 54 2.78 -9.70 -10.10
N CYS A 55 3.13 -10.16 -11.29
CA CYS A 55 2.61 -9.59 -12.54
C CYS A 55 2.58 -10.64 -13.65
N LEU A 56 1.76 -10.37 -14.65
CA LEU A 56 1.65 -11.14 -15.89
C LEU A 56 1.78 -10.23 -17.10
N HIS A 57 2.38 -10.73 -18.16
CA HIS A 57 2.32 -10.09 -19.46
C HIS A 57 0.92 -10.25 -20.05
N THR A 58 0.34 -9.17 -20.57
CA THR A 58 -1.06 -9.15 -21.02
C THR A 58 -1.34 -10.02 -22.24
N ASP A 59 -0.39 -10.14 -23.15
CA ASP A 59 -0.59 -10.84 -24.45
C ASP A 59 -0.35 -12.36 -24.33
N HIS A 60 0.72 -12.76 -23.66
CA HIS A 60 1.10 -14.19 -23.59
C HIS A 60 0.90 -14.83 -22.22
N LEU A 61 0.38 -14.07 -21.24
CA LEU A 61 -0.05 -14.52 -19.91
C LEU A 61 1.03 -15.26 -19.11
N LYS A 62 2.29 -14.85 -19.30
CA LYS A 62 3.44 -15.37 -18.53
C LYS A 62 4.00 -14.27 -17.63
N ALA A 63 4.44 -14.65 -16.47
CA ALA A 63 5.16 -13.73 -15.60
C ALA A 63 6.53 -13.37 -16.20
N PRO A 64 6.92 -12.10 -16.23
CA PRO A 64 8.24 -11.70 -16.64
C PRO A 64 9.30 -12.25 -15.68
N ARG A 65 10.47 -12.55 -16.21
CA ARG A 65 11.63 -12.88 -15.39
C ARG A 65 12.40 -11.63 -15.04
N SER A 66 12.71 -11.48 -13.76
CA SER A 66 13.53 -10.40 -13.24
C SER A 66 14.79 -10.94 -12.60
N MET A 67 15.85 -10.13 -12.57
CA MET A 67 17.09 -10.55 -11.92
C MET A 67 17.00 -10.47 -10.40
N THR A 68 17.56 -11.46 -9.71
CA THR A 68 17.69 -11.40 -8.25
C THR A 68 18.64 -10.28 -7.84
N SER A 69 18.33 -9.60 -6.75
CA SER A 69 19.15 -8.50 -6.24
C SER A 69 20.52 -8.99 -5.70
N HIS A 70 21.58 -8.22 -5.90
CA HIS A 70 22.88 -8.42 -5.22
C HIS A 70 22.77 -8.42 -3.70
N ARG A 71 21.72 -7.81 -3.13
CA ARG A 71 21.45 -7.80 -1.69
C ARG A 71 21.24 -9.20 -1.10
N THR A 72 20.92 -10.18 -1.94
CA THR A 72 20.78 -11.60 -1.52
C THR A 72 22.12 -12.26 -1.20
N GLY A 73 23.24 -11.64 -1.56
CA GLY A 73 24.59 -12.20 -1.39
C GLY A 73 24.90 -13.35 -2.34
N THR A 74 24.07 -13.56 -3.37
CA THR A 74 24.27 -14.54 -4.45
C THR A 74 24.46 -13.79 -5.78
N GLU A 75 25.07 -14.45 -6.75
CA GLU A 75 25.12 -13.93 -8.10
C GLU A 75 23.70 -13.69 -8.64
N PRO A 76 23.45 -12.56 -9.32
CA PRO A 76 22.17 -12.28 -9.94
C PRO A 76 21.79 -13.35 -10.94
N LYS A 77 20.53 -13.77 -10.90
CA LYS A 77 19.98 -14.77 -11.84
C LYS A 77 18.53 -14.46 -12.16
N PRO A 78 18.03 -14.88 -13.32
CA PRO A 78 16.63 -14.72 -13.66
C PRO A 78 15.72 -15.44 -12.66
N ALA A 79 14.68 -14.74 -12.19
CA ALA A 79 13.70 -15.24 -11.24
C ALA A 79 12.30 -14.75 -11.63
N VAL A 80 11.28 -15.50 -11.24
CA VAL A 80 9.88 -15.04 -11.26
C VAL A 80 9.46 -14.78 -9.83
N TRP A 81 9.07 -13.56 -9.53
CA TRP A 81 8.86 -13.14 -8.16
C TRP A 81 7.42 -13.28 -7.69
N SER A 82 7.29 -13.68 -6.44
CA SER A 82 6.04 -13.67 -5.68
C SER A 82 6.25 -12.95 -4.35
N PHE A 83 5.59 -11.80 -4.19
CA PHE A 83 5.53 -11.03 -2.95
C PHE A 83 4.16 -11.20 -2.33
N PHE A 84 3.96 -12.22 -1.54
CA PHE A 84 2.66 -12.53 -0.97
C PHE A 84 2.06 -11.37 -0.15
N GLN A 85 2.90 -10.56 0.49
CA GLN A 85 2.43 -9.36 1.20
C GLN A 85 1.76 -8.36 0.24
N ASN A 86 2.29 -8.16 -0.97
CA ASN A 86 1.74 -7.21 -1.94
C ASN A 86 0.42 -7.70 -2.55
N GLN A 87 0.13 -9.00 -2.46
CA GLN A 87 -1.05 -9.64 -3.03
C GLN A 87 -2.28 -9.62 -2.10
N GLN A 88 -2.23 -8.87 -0.98
CA GLN A 88 -3.32 -8.91 -0.01
C GLN A 88 -4.63 -8.30 -0.53
N ASN A 89 -4.57 -7.34 -1.45
CA ASN A 89 -5.78 -6.85 -2.12
C ASN A 89 -6.31 -7.84 -3.18
N LEU A 90 -5.43 -8.64 -3.81
CA LEU A 90 -5.89 -9.79 -4.61
C LEU A 90 -6.67 -10.78 -3.74
N MET A 91 -6.19 -11.10 -2.53
CA MET A 91 -6.91 -11.97 -1.60
C MET A 91 -8.28 -11.39 -1.22
N ARG A 92 -8.38 -10.06 -1.03
CA ARG A 92 -9.66 -9.37 -0.80
C ARG A 92 -10.60 -9.46 -2.00
N LEU A 93 -10.08 -9.24 -3.19
CA LEU A 93 -10.86 -9.38 -4.44
C LEU A 93 -11.43 -10.78 -4.58
N LEU A 94 -10.59 -11.81 -4.44
CA LEU A 94 -11.00 -13.20 -4.59
C LEU A 94 -12.07 -13.60 -3.57
N ALA A 95 -11.88 -13.22 -2.29
CA ALA A 95 -12.88 -13.47 -1.25
C ALA A 95 -14.21 -12.74 -1.54
N SER A 96 -14.15 -11.48 -2.01
CA SER A 96 -15.34 -10.71 -2.36
C SER A 96 -16.06 -11.30 -3.56
N LEU A 97 -15.35 -11.74 -4.59
CA LEU A 97 -15.96 -12.39 -5.75
C LEU A 97 -16.71 -13.67 -5.37
N SER A 98 -16.14 -14.52 -4.50
CA SER A 98 -16.89 -15.69 -4.01
C SER A 98 -18.18 -15.31 -3.26
N GLN A 99 -18.17 -14.20 -2.51
CA GLN A 99 -19.39 -13.74 -1.85
C GLN A 99 -20.43 -13.18 -2.83
N PHE A 100 -20.01 -12.48 -3.87
CA PHE A 100 -20.93 -11.94 -4.87
C PHE A 100 -21.49 -13.03 -5.81
N THR A 101 -20.63 -13.95 -6.26
CA THR A 101 -20.99 -14.92 -7.29
C THR A 101 -21.53 -16.25 -6.76
N GLY A 102 -21.23 -16.57 -5.48
CA GLY A 102 -21.51 -17.88 -4.90
C GLY A 102 -20.55 -18.98 -5.37
N ASP A 103 -19.54 -18.66 -6.19
CA ASP A 103 -18.55 -19.61 -6.68
C ASP A 103 -17.34 -19.65 -5.73
N SER A 104 -17.09 -20.82 -5.13
CA SER A 104 -16.01 -20.99 -4.17
C SER A 104 -14.61 -20.89 -4.78
N LYS A 105 -14.47 -21.10 -6.10
CA LYS A 105 -13.16 -21.16 -6.79
C LYS A 105 -12.23 -19.99 -6.46
N TYR A 106 -12.80 -18.80 -6.26
CA TYR A 106 -12.02 -17.60 -5.99
C TYR A 106 -11.44 -17.62 -4.57
N VAL A 107 -12.27 -17.84 -3.54
CA VAL A 107 -11.79 -17.89 -2.15
C VAL A 107 -10.94 -19.13 -1.90
N ASP A 108 -11.22 -20.24 -2.58
CA ASP A 108 -10.39 -21.45 -2.53
C ASP A 108 -8.98 -21.15 -3.05
N ALA A 109 -8.85 -20.42 -4.17
CA ALA A 109 -7.55 -20.02 -4.70
C ALA A 109 -6.75 -19.13 -3.74
N ALA A 110 -7.42 -18.17 -3.09
CA ALA A 110 -6.80 -17.34 -2.05
C ALA A 110 -6.37 -18.17 -0.83
N GLY A 111 -7.22 -19.11 -0.42
CA GLY A 111 -6.95 -20.01 0.69
C GLY A 111 -5.78 -20.94 0.43
N GLU A 112 -5.72 -21.54 -0.76
CA GLU A 112 -4.60 -22.42 -1.18
C GLU A 112 -3.27 -21.66 -1.18
N ALA A 113 -3.24 -20.42 -1.71
CA ALA A 113 -2.05 -19.59 -1.68
C ALA A 113 -1.58 -19.32 -0.25
N ALA A 114 -2.49 -18.91 0.63
CA ALA A 114 -2.19 -18.63 2.04
C ALA A 114 -1.72 -19.90 2.79
N GLU A 115 -2.37 -21.04 2.57
CA GLU A 115 -1.99 -22.31 3.18
C GLU A 115 -0.59 -22.75 2.73
N HIS A 116 -0.29 -22.61 1.44
CA HIS A 116 1.04 -22.91 0.91
C HIS A 116 2.12 -22.04 1.54
N MET A 117 1.85 -20.73 1.67
CA MET A 117 2.78 -19.83 2.37
C MET A 117 3.02 -20.24 3.81
N PHE A 118 1.99 -20.59 4.56
CA PHE A 118 2.13 -21.10 5.92
C PHE A 118 2.90 -22.41 6.01
N ASN A 119 2.77 -23.29 5.04
CA ASN A 119 3.40 -24.61 5.09
C ASN A 119 4.86 -24.60 4.64
N HIS A 120 5.23 -23.74 3.68
CA HIS A 120 6.55 -23.78 3.03
C HIS A 120 7.43 -22.57 3.30
N TYR A 121 6.82 -21.40 3.67
CA TYR A 121 7.54 -20.14 3.83
C TYR A 121 7.40 -19.54 5.23
N TRP A 122 7.17 -20.38 6.20
CA TRP A 122 7.02 -20.08 7.61
C TRP A 122 8.36 -20.15 8.37
N TYR A 123 8.54 -19.26 9.34
CA TYR A 123 9.63 -19.27 10.30
C TYR A 123 9.10 -19.63 11.70
N PRO A 124 9.26 -20.87 12.15
CA PRO A 124 8.64 -21.34 13.40
C PRO A 124 9.18 -20.62 14.64
N GLU A 125 10.43 -20.15 14.60
CA GLU A 125 11.09 -19.48 15.72
C GLU A 125 10.43 -18.15 16.05
N SER A 126 10.15 -17.34 15.04
CA SER A 126 9.59 -16.00 15.17
C SER A 126 8.08 -15.94 14.95
N GLY A 127 7.51 -16.97 14.33
CA GLY A 127 6.10 -16.98 13.97
C GLY A 127 5.74 -16.03 12.82
N VAL A 128 6.69 -15.72 11.92
CA VAL A 128 6.42 -14.85 10.77
C VAL A 128 6.57 -15.60 9.45
N LEU A 129 5.93 -15.08 8.40
CA LEU A 129 6.07 -15.57 7.04
C LEU A 129 7.30 -14.96 6.36
N HIS A 130 7.83 -15.66 5.36
CA HIS A 130 8.81 -15.11 4.43
C HIS A 130 8.11 -14.17 3.43
N TRP A 131 7.82 -12.99 3.89
CA TRP A 131 7.21 -11.92 3.14
C TRP A 131 7.78 -10.57 3.57
N GLY A 132 7.32 -9.50 2.98
CA GLY A 132 7.75 -8.13 3.29
C GLY A 132 8.54 -7.53 2.14
N GLY A 133 8.84 -6.24 2.24
CA GLY A 133 9.41 -5.47 1.14
C GLY A 133 10.77 -5.93 0.63
N HIS A 134 11.46 -6.77 1.41
CA HIS A 134 12.74 -7.34 1.01
C HIS A 134 12.72 -8.86 0.92
N GLY A 135 11.56 -9.49 1.13
CA GLY A 135 11.43 -10.94 1.13
C GLY A 135 10.45 -11.44 0.08
N TYR A 136 10.91 -12.18 -0.92
CA TYR A 136 10.08 -12.77 -1.95
C TYR A 136 10.45 -14.23 -2.23
N VAL A 137 9.55 -14.93 -2.90
CA VAL A 137 9.75 -16.29 -3.37
C VAL A 137 10.04 -16.25 -4.87
N ASP A 138 11.08 -16.98 -5.28
CA ASP A 138 11.32 -17.24 -6.70
C ASP A 138 10.49 -18.45 -7.14
N LEU A 139 9.51 -18.22 -8.00
CA LEU A 139 8.63 -19.28 -8.49
C LEU A 139 9.32 -20.29 -9.42
N VAL A 140 10.51 -19.97 -9.96
CA VAL A 140 11.27 -20.91 -10.78
C VAL A 140 11.94 -21.98 -9.92
N THR A 141 12.46 -21.59 -8.76
CA THR A 141 13.26 -22.48 -7.90
C THR A 141 12.59 -22.85 -6.58
N GLY A 142 11.50 -22.16 -6.20
CA GLY A 142 10.89 -22.28 -4.88
C GLY A 142 11.75 -21.69 -3.76
N ASN A 143 12.85 -21.00 -4.08
CA ASN A 143 13.76 -20.47 -3.08
C ASN A 143 13.25 -19.16 -2.48
N ARG A 144 13.62 -18.95 -1.21
CA ARG A 144 13.42 -17.68 -0.51
C ARG A 144 14.55 -16.73 -0.88
N TYR A 145 14.19 -15.50 -1.27
CA TYR A 145 15.13 -14.41 -1.50
C TYR A 145 14.80 -13.25 -0.59
N GLY A 146 15.81 -12.50 -0.17
CA GLY A 146 15.65 -11.36 0.71
C GLY A 146 16.95 -10.63 0.96
N MET A 147 16.94 -9.62 1.82
CA MET A 147 18.16 -8.96 2.26
C MET A 147 19.12 -9.91 2.94
N LYS A 148 20.42 -9.68 2.78
CA LYS A 148 21.47 -10.40 3.51
C LYS A 148 21.22 -10.28 5.01
N GLY A 149 20.85 -11.41 5.65
CA GLY A 149 20.63 -11.42 7.10
C GLY A 149 19.20 -11.68 7.56
N VAL A 150 18.30 -12.16 6.72
CA VAL A 150 16.94 -12.60 7.16
C VAL A 150 16.19 -11.50 7.91
N VAL A 151 15.62 -10.57 7.18
CA VAL A 151 14.87 -9.43 7.73
C VAL A 151 13.45 -9.46 7.23
N HIS A 152 12.50 -9.53 8.16
CA HIS A 152 11.09 -9.30 7.89
C HIS A 152 10.83 -7.80 7.82
N GLU A 153 10.21 -7.33 6.75
CA GLU A 153 9.87 -5.91 6.58
C GLU A 153 8.36 -5.74 6.46
N ILE A 154 7.82 -4.82 7.27
CA ILE A 154 6.42 -4.41 7.18
C ILE A 154 6.37 -3.17 6.28
N GLU A 155 5.52 -3.22 5.25
CA GLU A 155 5.40 -2.19 4.21
C GLU A 155 3.97 -1.72 3.97
N ASP A 156 3.25 -1.31 4.99
CA ASP A 156 1.95 -0.60 4.87
C ASP A 156 0.89 -1.33 4.02
N VAL A 157 0.87 -2.66 4.04
CA VAL A 157 0.01 -3.45 3.16
C VAL A 157 -1.27 -3.92 3.84
N TYR A 158 -1.32 -3.87 5.16
CA TYR A 158 -2.49 -4.28 5.96
C TYR A 158 -3.01 -5.66 5.53
N PRO A 159 -2.34 -6.77 5.92
CA PRO A 159 -2.70 -8.11 5.49
C PRO A 159 -4.17 -8.43 5.76
N TYR A 160 -4.78 -9.27 4.93
CA TYR A 160 -6.16 -9.69 5.11
C TYR A 160 -6.27 -10.75 6.22
N TRP A 161 -6.14 -10.28 7.47
CA TRP A 161 -6.03 -11.11 8.67
C TRP A 161 -7.16 -12.09 8.87
N GLU A 162 -8.37 -11.74 8.46
CA GLU A 162 -9.52 -12.61 8.60
C GLU A 162 -9.40 -13.87 7.73
N LEU A 163 -8.95 -13.71 6.48
CA LEU A 163 -8.70 -14.82 5.59
C LEU A 163 -7.52 -15.67 6.09
N LEU A 164 -6.40 -15.03 6.43
CA LEU A 164 -5.21 -15.74 6.90
C LEU A 164 -5.51 -16.59 8.14
N ARG A 165 -6.29 -16.06 9.09
CA ARG A 165 -6.72 -16.83 10.25
C ARG A 165 -7.77 -17.90 9.94
N ALA A 166 -8.62 -17.69 8.97
CA ALA A 166 -9.58 -18.73 8.56
C ALA A 166 -8.89 -19.91 7.90
N VAL A 167 -7.86 -19.64 7.10
CA VAL A 167 -7.04 -20.70 6.45
C VAL A 167 -6.27 -21.51 7.50
N ASN A 168 -5.61 -20.85 8.43
CA ASN A 168 -4.89 -21.50 9.51
C ASN A 168 -5.00 -20.66 10.81
N PRO A 169 -5.94 -21.01 11.70
CA PRO A 169 -6.20 -20.22 12.90
C PRO A 169 -4.99 -20.04 13.80
N ASP A 170 -4.21 -21.12 14.01
CA ASP A 170 -3.06 -21.10 14.91
C ASP A 170 -1.90 -20.29 14.32
N ARG A 171 -1.50 -20.57 13.08
CA ARG A 171 -0.41 -19.85 12.41
C ARG A 171 -0.80 -18.42 12.08
N GLY A 172 -2.05 -18.15 11.72
CA GLY A 172 -2.55 -16.81 11.51
C GLY A 172 -2.48 -15.97 12.78
N GLU A 173 -2.88 -16.53 13.93
CA GLU A 173 -2.70 -15.86 15.23
C GLU A 173 -1.22 -15.68 15.59
N MET A 174 -0.40 -16.73 15.40
CA MET A 174 1.03 -16.65 15.63
C MET A 174 1.70 -15.60 14.76
N LEU A 175 1.27 -15.43 13.50
CA LEU A 175 1.79 -14.40 12.60
C LEU A 175 1.47 -12.98 13.13
N MET A 176 0.23 -12.72 13.56
CA MET A 176 -0.16 -11.43 14.12
C MET A 176 0.62 -11.09 15.39
N LYS A 177 0.94 -12.08 16.22
CA LYS A 177 1.83 -11.93 17.39
C LYS A 177 3.29 -11.82 16.99
N GLY A 178 3.71 -12.63 16.02
CA GLY A 178 5.08 -12.72 15.54
C GLY A 178 5.60 -11.41 14.95
N ILE A 179 4.78 -10.67 14.20
CA ILE A 179 5.18 -9.35 13.68
C ILE A 179 5.41 -8.33 14.81
N TRP A 180 4.64 -8.36 15.88
CA TRP A 180 4.90 -7.55 17.06
C TRP A 180 6.23 -7.92 17.72
N GLU A 181 6.42 -9.21 17.99
CA GLU A 181 7.64 -9.71 18.64
C GLU A 181 8.89 -9.49 17.78
N ALA A 182 8.81 -9.68 16.48
CA ALA A 182 9.93 -9.49 15.58
C ALA A 182 10.35 -8.02 15.45
N ASN A 183 9.37 -7.10 15.45
CA ASN A 183 9.61 -5.68 15.17
C ASN A 183 9.76 -4.82 16.43
N ILE A 184 9.09 -5.15 17.56
CA ILE A 184 9.24 -4.39 18.81
C ILE A 184 10.57 -4.76 19.50
N LYS A 185 11.37 -3.74 19.79
CA LYS A 185 12.67 -3.84 20.46
C LYS A 185 12.63 -3.46 21.93
N ASP A 186 11.87 -2.42 22.28
CA ASP A 186 11.62 -2.00 23.67
C ASP A 186 10.10 -1.84 23.87
N TRP A 187 9.51 -2.72 24.66
CA TRP A 187 8.09 -2.75 24.91
C TRP A 187 7.60 -1.59 25.80
N ASP A 188 8.42 -1.11 26.72
CA ASP A 188 8.07 0.02 27.58
C ASP A 188 8.02 1.35 26.80
N ALA A 189 8.91 1.51 25.82
CA ALA A 189 8.92 2.67 24.94
C ALA A 189 8.07 2.47 23.67
N LEU A 190 7.56 1.26 23.44
CA LEU A 190 7.01 0.83 22.15
C LEU A 190 7.96 1.17 21.00
N HIS A 191 9.26 0.98 21.25
CA HIS A 191 10.28 1.20 20.23
C HIS A 191 10.35 0.02 19.29
N TYR A 192 10.21 0.28 18.01
CA TYR A 192 10.19 -0.72 16.94
C TYR A 192 11.07 -0.32 15.77
N ASN A 193 11.31 -1.29 14.89
CA ASN A 193 11.92 -1.08 13.59
C ASN A 193 11.04 -1.77 12.54
N ARG A 194 10.91 -1.18 11.35
CA ARG A 194 10.21 -1.83 10.24
C ARG A 194 10.85 -3.17 9.86
N HIS A 195 12.13 -3.33 10.13
CA HIS A 195 12.87 -4.56 9.92
C HIS A 195 12.79 -5.47 11.16
N GLY A 196 12.02 -6.54 11.05
CA GLY A 196 11.92 -7.56 12.07
C GLY A 196 12.92 -8.71 11.87
N ASP A 197 13.22 -9.44 12.94
CA ASP A 197 14.15 -10.58 12.91
C ASP A 197 13.40 -11.90 12.77
N PHE A 198 13.57 -12.60 11.65
CA PHE A 198 12.99 -13.93 11.42
C PHE A 198 13.52 -15.02 12.37
N LYS A 199 14.71 -14.83 12.92
CA LYS A 199 15.38 -15.81 13.80
C LYS A 199 15.10 -15.59 15.27
N LYS A 200 14.42 -14.50 15.62
CA LYS A 200 14.10 -14.20 17.01
C LYS A 200 13.21 -15.28 17.60
N GLN A 201 13.70 -15.95 18.65
CA GLN A 201 12.90 -16.89 19.41
C GLN A 201 11.83 -16.18 20.20
N VAL A 202 10.59 -16.57 20.02
CA VAL A 202 9.43 -15.86 20.59
C VAL A 202 8.53 -16.80 21.37
N ASN A 203 8.09 -16.34 22.53
CA ASN A 203 7.01 -16.98 23.27
C ASN A 203 5.67 -16.26 22.98
N HIS A 204 4.98 -16.72 21.95
CA HIS A 204 3.72 -16.13 21.49
C HIS A 204 2.61 -16.09 22.55
N ALA A 205 2.65 -16.96 23.57
CA ALA A 205 1.67 -16.97 24.65
C ALA A 205 1.72 -15.69 25.49
N ASN A 206 2.88 -15.03 25.54
CA ASN A 206 3.11 -13.85 26.39
C ASN A 206 3.20 -12.54 25.61
N THR A 207 2.96 -12.52 24.31
CA THR A 207 3.16 -11.31 23.48
C THR A 207 2.49 -10.08 24.07
N TRP A 208 1.24 -10.17 24.47
CA TRP A 208 0.50 -9.05 25.07
C TRP A 208 0.19 -9.20 26.58
N ASN A 209 0.65 -10.29 27.20
CA ASN A 209 0.53 -10.52 28.64
C ASN A 209 1.76 -9.99 29.40
N ARG A 210 2.19 -8.78 29.04
CA ARG A 210 3.36 -8.12 29.63
C ARG A 210 2.94 -7.02 30.59
N PRO A 211 3.70 -6.78 31.67
CA PRO A 211 3.48 -5.60 32.51
C PRO A 211 3.71 -4.33 31.68
N TRP A 212 2.94 -3.30 31.99
CA TRP A 212 3.08 -1.99 31.37
C TRP A 212 3.40 -0.95 32.44
N ASN A 213 4.58 -0.36 32.37
CA ASN A 213 5.07 0.62 33.34
C ASN A 213 4.82 2.08 32.91
N GLY A 214 3.99 2.28 31.86
CA GLY A 214 3.76 3.58 31.27
C GLY A 214 4.73 3.91 30.14
N TYR A 215 4.47 5.02 29.45
CA TYR A 215 5.32 5.46 28.35
C TYR A 215 6.67 5.94 28.85
N LYS A 216 7.73 5.37 28.33
CA LYS A 216 9.01 6.05 28.29
C LYS A 216 9.00 7.08 27.17
N ALA A 217 9.70 8.19 27.34
CA ALA A 217 9.86 9.18 26.29
C ALA A 217 10.50 8.53 25.04
N PRO A 218 10.09 8.93 23.82
CA PRO A 218 10.77 8.50 22.61
C PRO A 218 12.27 8.78 22.72
N HIS A 219 13.09 7.79 22.39
CA HIS A 219 14.54 7.91 22.48
C HIS A 219 15.16 7.86 21.08
N ILE A 220 16.30 8.50 20.96
CA ILE A 220 17.07 8.54 19.72
C ILE A 220 17.68 7.17 19.44
N SER A 221 17.38 6.62 18.27
CA SER A 221 17.88 5.30 17.84
C SER A 221 18.37 5.33 16.41
N GLY A 222 18.96 4.22 15.95
CA GLY A 222 19.26 4.00 14.54
C GLY A 222 18.13 3.29 13.78
N ASP A 223 16.99 3.02 14.43
CA ASP A 223 15.91 2.21 13.88
C ASP A 223 14.92 3.02 13.06
N LEU A 224 14.34 2.39 12.05
CA LEU A 224 13.33 2.97 11.18
C LEU A 224 11.94 2.70 11.76
N SER A 225 11.48 3.60 12.63
CA SER A 225 10.19 3.52 13.32
C SER A 225 9.12 4.38 12.62
N PHE A 226 8.88 4.11 11.34
CA PHE A 226 7.86 4.83 10.57
C PHE A 226 6.47 4.67 11.20
N THR A 227 5.72 5.76 11.24
CA THR A 227 4.36 5.76 11.77
C THR A 227 3.45 4.80 11.01
N SER A 228 3.61 4.70 9.69
CA SER A 228 2.86 3.75 8.86
C SER A 228 3.04 2.29 9.31
N VAL A 229 4.24 1.90 9.68
CA VAL A 229 4.54 0.56 10.21
C VAL A 229 3.86 0.31 11.57
N ALA A 230 3.82 1.32 12.44
CA ALA A 230 3.07 1.21 13.69
C ALA A 230 1.58 0.92 13.45
N LEU A 231 1.03 1.46 12.36
CA LEU A 231 -0.38 1.23 12.01
C LEU A 231 -0.62 -0.20 11.53
N ASP A 232 0.31 -0.84 10.80
CA ASP A 232 0.24 -2.27 10.47
C ASP A 232 0.23 -3.13 11.74
N LEU A 233 1.11 -2.82 12.70
CA LEU A 233 1.15 -3.51 14.00
C LEU A 233 -0.17 -3.33 14.75
N ALA A 234 -0.67 -2.10 14.85
CA ALA A 234 -1.93 -1.80 15.52
C ALA A 234 -3.12 -2.50 14.83
N TYR A 235 -3.17 -2.48 13.49
CA TYR A 235 -4.21 -3.16 12.73
C TYR A 235 -4.24 -4.67 12.99
N ALA A 236 -3.08 -5.32 13.04
CA ALA A 236 -2.99 -6.74 13.37
C ALA A 236 -3.53 -7.03 14.78
N ALA A 237 -3.11 -6.25 15.78
CA ALA A 237 -3.54 -6.45 17.16
C ALA A 237 -5.04 -6.15 17.36
N TYR A 238 -5.57 -5.08 16.79
CA TYR A 238 -7.02 -4.82 16.79
C TYR A 238 -7.80 -5.93 16.11
N SER A 239 -7.37 -6.34 14.92
CA SER A 239 -8.02 -7.42 14.16
C SER A 239 -8.07 -8.72 14.95
N LEU A 240 -6.98 -9.10 15.62
CA LEU A 240 -6.96 -10.29 16.48
C LEU A 240 -7.89 -10.11 17.69
N GLY A 241 -7.80 -8.97 18.37
CA GLY A 241 -8.61 -8.67 19.54
C GLY A 241 -10.11 -8.69 19.23
N TYR A 242 -10.53 -8.18 18.08
CA TYR A 242 -11.93 -8.24 17.66
C TYR A 242 -12.36 -9.65 17.26
N GLN A 243 -11.57 -10.36 16.45
CA GLN A 243 -11.90 -11.70 15.99
C GLN A 243 -11.99 -12.72 17.14
N LYS A 244 -11.17 -12.57 18.18
CA LYS A 244 -11.15 -13.46 19.35
C LYS A 244 -11.91 -12.92 20.55
N GLN A 245 -12.39 -11.68 20.51
CA GLN A 245 -12.97 -10.96 21.64
C GLN A 245 -12.00 -10.82 22.82
N GLU A 246 -10.71 -10.71 22.55
CA GLU A 246 -9.65 -10.52 23.53
C GLU A 246 -9.34 -9.04 23.73
N GLU A 247 -9.15 -8.61 24.97
CA GLU A 247 -8.86 -7.20 25.29
C GLU A 247 -7.36 -6.87 25.15
N ALA A 248 -6.48 -7.76 25.57
CA ALA A 248 -5.05 -7.48 25.64
C ALA A 248 -4.43 -7.00 24.31
N PRO A 249 -4.68 -7.62 23.15
CA PRO A 249 -4.17 -7.11 21.87
C PRO A 249 -4.67 -5.70 21.57
N ARG A 250 -5.96 -5.40 21.84
CA ARG A 250 -6.55 -4.08 21.60
C ARG A 250 -5.92 -3.00 22.48
N VAL A 251 -5.66 -3.33 23.73
CA VAL A 251 -4.98 -2.41 24.67
C VAL A 251 -3.57 -2.06 24.19
N TRP A 252 -2.82 -3.02 23.67
CA TRP A 252 -1.49 -2.75 23.13
C TRP A 252 -1.54 -1.95 21.82
N ALA A 253 -2.50 -2.23 20.94
CA ALA A 253 -2.76 -1.41 19.76
C ALA A 253 -3.09 0.03 20.13
N GLU A 254 -3.98 0.22 21.10
CA GLU A 254 -4.35 1.54 21.63
C GLU A 254 -3.14 2.31 22.19
N ARG A 255 -2.28 1.63 22.96
CA ARG A 255 -1.03 2.24 23.46
C ARG A 255 -0.15 2.75 22.33
N LEU A 256 0.01 1.95 21.27
CA LEU A 256 0.83 2.32 20.11
C LEU A 256 0.22 3.51 19.36
N LEU A 257 -1.10 3.52 19.12
CA LEU A 257 -1.78 4.66 18.49
C LEU A 257 -1.71 5.92 19.35
N ASN A 258 -1.88 5.80 20.65
CA ASN A 258 -1.77 6.91 21.58
C ASN A 258 -0.35 7.50 21.62
N LEU A 259 0.69 6.67 21.42
CA LEU A 259 2.06 7.17 21.30
C LEU A 259 2.21 8.08 20.08
N ILE A 260 1.61 7.71 18.94
CA ILE A 260 1.60 8.52 17.71
C ILE A 260 0.83 9.83 17.95
N ILE A 261 -0.40 9.71 18.42
CA ILE A 261 -1.32 10.84 18.61
C ILE A 261 -0.77 11.87 19.60
N LYS A 262 -0.09 11.43 20.65
CA LYS A 262 0.53 12.32 21.65
C LYS A 262 1.71 13.15 21.11
N GLN A 263 2.33 12.70 20.01
CA GLN A 263 3.43 13.42 19.38
C GLN A 263 2.97 14.42 18.33
N ARG A 264 1.67 14.51 18.06
CA ARG A 264 1.14 15.50 17.11
C ARG A 264 1.44 16.92 17.57
N ASP A 265 1.61 17.78 16.61
CA ASP A 265 1.65 19.20 16.88
C ASP A 265 0.26 19.68 17.36
N PRO A 266 0.18 20.45 18.45
CA PRO A 266 -1.10 20.84 19.06
C PRO A 266 -1.90 21.84 18.21
N GLU A 267 -1.26 22.63 17.35
CA GLU A 267 -1.91 23.66 16.53
C GLU A 267 -2.37 23.08 15.19
N THR A 268 -1.53 22.30 14.53
CA THR A 268 -1.84 21.73 13.23
C THR A 268 -2.56 20.38 13.32
N GLY A 269 -2.40 19.65 14.41
CA GLY A 269 -2.89 18.28 14.56
C GLY A 269 -2.08 17.23 13.79
N ILE A 270 -0.99 17.63 13.12
CA ILE A 270 -0.15 16.73 12.31
C ILE A 270 0.76 15.92 13.24
N TRP A 271 0.77 14.59 13.09
CA TRP A 271 1.72 13.72 13.79
C TRP A 271 2.99 13.47 12.96
N PRO A 272 4.10 13.05 13.60
CA PRO A 272 5.36 12.82 12.91
C PRO A 272 5.34 11.58 12.02
N ASN A 273 6.21 11.59 11.02
CA ASN A 273 6.42 10.44 10.14
C ASN A 273 7.19 9.28 10.82
N LEU A 274 8.05 9.62 11.79
CA LEU A 274 8.79 8.66 12.62
C LEU A 274 8.38 8.82 14.08
N VAL A 275 8.03 7.70 14.72
CA VAL A 275 7.62 7.69 16.14
C VAL A 275 8.83 7.92 17.06
N HIS A 276 9.97 7.33 16.74
CA HIS A 276 11.21 7.52 17.47
C HIS A 276 12.24 8.26 16.62
N PRO A 277 12.86 9.34 17.15
CA PRO A 277 13.88 10.09 16.42
C PRO A 277 15.07 9.22 16.04
N GLN A 278 15.63 9.47 14.87
CA GLN A 278 16.84 8.78 14.42
C GLN A 278 18.13 9.42 14.94
N SER A 279 19.20 8.63 15.02
CA SER A 279 20.53 9.09 15.42
C SER A 279 21.17 9.99 14.37
N SER A 280 22.15 10.81 14.78
CA SER A 280 22.87 11.76 13.93
C SER A 280 23.55 11.13 12.71
N LYS A 281 23.84 9.83 12.74
CA LYS A 281 24.40 9.12 11.58
C LYS A 281 23.41 9.04 10.39
N ARG A 282 22.12 9.24 10.63
CA ARG A 282 21.06 9.20 9.62
C ARG A 282 20.33 10.53 9.41
N GLY A 283 20.87 11.64 9.88
CA GLY A 283 20.36 12.94 9.50
C GLY A 283 19.67 13.77 10.56
N LEU A 284 19.95 13.54 11.85
CA LEU A 284 19.35 14.26 12.99
C LEU A 284 19.50 15.77 12.99
N ASN A 285 20.19 16.37 12.09
CA ASN A 285 20.45 17.81 12.09
C ASN A 285 20.37 18.39 10.69
N ILE A 286 19.43 17.86 9.87
CA ILE A 286 19.25 18.32 8.48
C ILE A 286 18.90 19.80 8.40
N PHE A 287 18.34 20.38 9.47
CA PHE A 287 17.96 21.80 9.54
C PHE A 287 19.01 22.68 10.24
N GLY A 288 20.09 22.09 10.73
CA GLY A 288 21.16 22.81 11.41
C GLY A 288 20.66 23.63 12.61
N ARG A 289 21.24 24.82 12.80
CA ARG A 289 20.92 25.68 13.96
C ARG A 289 19.52 26.29 13.97
N LYS A 290 18.81 26.29 12.83
CA LYS A 290 17.46 26.87 12.73
C LYS A 290 16.43 26.06 13.49
N TYR A 291 16.63 24.74 13.56
CA TYR A 291 15.76 23.82 14.28
C TYR A 291 16.60 22.85 15.12
N PRO A 292 17.24 23.33 16.19
CA PRO A 292 18.16 22.51 16.98
C PRO A 292 17.50 21.33 17.69
N GLN A 293 16.17 21.34 17.79
CA GLN A 293 15.35 20.28 18.36
C GLN A 293 14.47 19.59 17.31
N ALA A 294 14.51 20.01 16.06
CA ALA A 294 13.80 19.35 14.99
C ALA A 294 14.54 18.09 14.61
N THR A 295 14.10 17.01 15.20
CA THR A 295 14.47 15.68 14.74
C THR A 295 13.68 15.37 13.49
N GLU A 296 14.19 14.51 12.62
CA GLU A 296 13.55 14.06 11.37
C GLU A 296 12.07 13.65 11.53
N PRO A 297 11.62 13.10 12.68
CA PRO A 297 10.22 12.75 12.87
C PRO A 297 9.25 13.88 12.59
N ARG A 298 9.71 15.13 12.68
CA ARG A 298 8.87 16.33 12.53
C ARG A 298 8.69 16.79 11.08
N VAL A 299 9.38 16.15 10.13
CA VAL A 299 9.35 16.60 8.73
C VAL A 299 8.42 15.72 7.90
N TYR A 300 7.46 16.36 7.27
CA TYR A 300 6.68 15.81 6.17
C TYR A 300 7.25 16.29 4.86
N VAL A 301 7.65 15.39 4.01
CA VAL A 301 8.30 15.75 2.76
C VAL A 301 7.66 15.06 1.58
N GLY A 302 7.63 15.78 0.50
CA GLY A 302 6.91 15.43 -0.69
C GLY A 302 7.26 14.06 -1.31
N ASN A 303 8.50 13.58 -1.30
CA ASN A 303 8.83 12.26 -1.85
C ASN A 303 8.39 11.10 -0.96
N GLN A 304 8.02 11.40 0.26
CA GLN A 304 7.40 10.46 1.18
C GLN A 304 5.88 10.62 1.19
N LEU A 305 5.35 11.17 0.10
CA LEU A 305 3.91 11.34 -0.07
C LEU A 305 3.18 10.01 0.15
N ASN A 306 3.79 8.94 -0.27
CA ASN A 306 3.28 7.60 -0.09
C ASN A 306 3.17 7.22 1.39
N HIS A 307 4.21 7.43 2.18
CA HIS A 307 4.14 7.19 3.62
C HIS A 307 3.13 8.11 4.32
N THR A 308 2.98 9.34 3.86
CA THR A 308 1.96 10.26 4.37
C THR A 308 0.54 9.74 4.07
N ILE A 309 0.30 9.30 2.83
CA ILE A 309 -0.98 8.73 2.42
C ILE A 309 -1.26 7.42 3.14
N THR A 310 -0.28 6.52 3.23
CA THR A 310 -0.46 5.22 3.90
C THR A 310 -0.71 5.37 5.39
N GLN A 311 -0.14 6.38 6.05
CA GLN A 311 -0.47 6.72 7.43
C GLN A 311 -1.94 7.14 7.58
N MET A 312 -2.40 8.06 6.74
CA MET A 312 -3.79 8.51 6.76
C MET A 312 -4.74 7.35 6.49
N MET A 313 -4.48 6.60 5.42
CA MET A 313 -5.31 5.44 5.03
C MET A 313 -5.26 4.34 6.07
N GLY A 314 -4.10 4.06 6.65
CA GLY A 314 -3.95 3.03 7.68
C GLY A 314 -4.75 3.33 8.94
N MET A 315 -4.73 4.57 9.41
CA MET A 315 -5.55 4.98 10.54
C MET A 315 -7.05 4.85 10.24
N LEU A 316 -7.47 5.25 9.02
CA LEU A 316 -8.85 5.09 8.56
C LEU A 316 -9.24 3.60 8.45
N THR A 317 -8.33 2.74 7.97
CA THR A 317 -8.52 1.28 7.89
C THR A 317 -8.74 0.66 9.28
N ILE A 318 -7.97 1.09 10.29
CA ILE A 318 -8.15 0.63 11.67
C ILE A 318 -9.54 0.99 12.19
N VAL A 319 -10.02 2.19 11.90
CA VAL A 319 -11.38 2.62 12.31
C VAL A 319 -12.45 1.80 11.60
N GLU A 320 -12.31 1.55 10.30
CA GLU A 320 -13.25 0.71 9.55
C GLU A 320 -13.27 -0.73 10.06
N ASN A 321 -12.12 -1.27 10.42
CA ASN A 321 -12.04 -2.59 11.04
C ASN A 321 -12.84 -2.63 12.35
N ALA A 322 -12.75 -1.59 13.19
CA ALA A 322 -13.55 -1.48 14.40
C ALA A 322 -15.06 -1.34 14.11
N GLU A 323 -15.44 -0.58 13.08
CA GLU A 323 -16.84 -0.45 12.64
C GLU A 323 -17.44 -1.80 12.24
N LYS A 324 -16.70 -2.61 11.50
CA LYS A 324 -17.09 -3.96 11.08
C LYS A 324 -17.45 -4.87 12.24
N TYR A 325 -16.77 -4.70 13.39
CA TYR A 325 -17.05 -5.47 14.60
C TYR A 325 -18.00 -4.76 15.59
N GLY A 326 -18.64 -3.66 15.16
CA GLY A 326 -19.54 -2.89 16.02
C GLY A 326 -18.86 -2.12 17.17
N ARG A 327 -17.55 -1.87 17.05
CA ARG A 327 -16.70 -1.23 18.06
C ARG A 327 -16.33 0.22 17.74
N VAL A 328 -17.10 0.86 16.91
CA VAL A 328 -16.85 2.23 16.45
C VAL A 328 -16.76 3.26 17.59
N GLY A 329 -17.47 3.03 18.69
CA GLY A 329 -17.42 3.90 19.87
C GLY A 329 -16.05 3.91 20.55
N GLU A 330 -15.30 2.81 20.48
CA GLU A 330 -13.94 2.72 21.02
C GLU A 330 -12.96 3.60 20.23
N MET A 331 -13.29 3.98 18.99
CA MET A 331 -12.44 4.72 18.05
C MET A 331 -12.72 6.23 18.00
N ALA A 332 -13.56 6.78 18.88
CA ALA A 332 -13.98 8.19 18.79
C ALA A 332 -12.81 9.18 18.77
N HIS A 333 -11.82 8.99 19.66
CA HIS A 333 -10.63 9.85 19.73
C HIS A 333 -9.68 9.64 18.53
N ILE A 334 -9.61 8.44 17.98
CA ILE A 334 -8.81 8.12 16.79
C ILE A 334 -9.45 8.74 15.56
N LYS A 335 -10.77 8.67 15.41
CA LYS A 335 -11.53 9.34 14.34
C LYS A 335 -11.25 10.84 14.32
N GLU A 336 -11.30 11.48 15.48
CA GLU A 336 -11.02 12.89 15.61
C GLU A 336 -9.55 13.20 15.26
N ALA A 337 -8.62 12.41 15.78
CA ALA A 337 -7.18 12.61 15.53
C ALA A 337 -6.83 12.46 14.04
N VAL A 338 -7.34 11.43 13.34
CA VAL A 338 -7.05 11.24 11.92
C VAL A 338 -7.68 12.34 11.06
N ALA A 339 -8.91 12.77 11.38
CA ALA A 339 -9.54 13.88 10.67
C ALA A 339 -8.73 15.18 10.83
N GLN A 340 -8.29 15.49 12.05
CA GLN A 340 -7.43 16.65 12.34
C GLN A 340 -6.10 16.56 11.59
N HIS A 341 -5.47 15.38 11.57
CA HIS A 341 -4.21 15.18 10.86
C HIS A 341 -4.36 15.43 9.35
N ILE A 342 -5.39 14.86 8.69
CA ILE A 342 -5.63 15.07 7.26
C ILE A 342 -5.90 16.55 6.97
N ILE A 343 -6.78 17.18 7.74
CA ILE A 343 -7.14 18.59 7.58
C ILE A 343 -5.92 19.48 7.81
N GLY A 344 -5.19 19.27 8.90
CA GLY A 344 -3.99 20.04 9.23
C GLY A 344 -2.91 19.92 8.16
N PHE A 345 -2.67 18.69 7.67
CA PHE A 345 -1.72 18.46 6.59
C PHE A 345 -2.12 19.21 5.31
N LEU A 346 -3.37 19.10 4.88
CA LEU A 346 -3.83 19.79 3.67
C LEU A 346 -3.86 21.31 3.84
N ASN A 347 -4.25 21.82 5.02
CA ASN A 347 -4.18 23.27 5.33
C ASN A 347 -2.76 23.83 5.20
N ALA A 348 -1.76 23.10 5.67
CA ALA A 348 -0.37 23.56 5.69
C ALA A 348 0.38 23.30 4.38
N SER A 349 0.07 22.20 3.70
CA SER A 349 0.84 21.69 2.56
C SER A 349 0.21 21.96 1.20
N TYR A 350 -1.12 21.91 1.07
CA TYR A 350 -1.78 21.94 -0.23
C TYR A 350 -1.92 23.36 -0.80
N ASP A 351 -1.42 23.54 -2.02
CA ASP A 351 -1.63 24.73 -2.83
C ASP A 351 -2.69 24.44 -3.92
N PRO A 352 -3.95 24.87 -3.74
CA PRO A 352 -5.02 24.59 -4.70
C PRO A 352 -4.85 25.32 -6.03
N LYS A 353 -4.05 26.40 -6.08
CA LYS A 353 -3.81 27.15 -7.31
C LYS A 353 -2.96 26.36 -8.30
N ASN A 354 -1.96 25.67 -7.79
CA ASN A 354 -1.02 24.90 -8.60
C ASN A 354 -1.29 23.38 -8.54
N ASN A 355 -2.25 22.96 -7.72
CA ASN A 355 -2.55 21.55 -7.43
C ASN A 355 -1.31 20.76 -6.94
N THR A 356 -0.53 21.39 -6.07
CA THR A 356 0.72 20.84 -5.53
C THR A 356 0.71 20.77 -4.01
N LEU A 357 1.59 19.93 -3.48
CA LEU A 357 1.88 19.83 -2.05
C LEU A 357 3.27 20.41 -1.77
N LYS A 358 3.34 21.29 -0.78
CA LYS A 358 4.58 21.79 -0.21
C LYS A 358 5.16 20.76 0.76
N SER A 359 6.48 20.72 0.85
CA SER A 359 7.15 20.04 1.95
C SER A 359 7.07 20.87 3.22
N ILE A 360 6.63 20.27 4.32
CA ILE A 360 6.38 20.98 5.58
C ILE A 360 6.97 20.26 6.79
N VAL A 361 7.18 20.98 7.87
CA VAL A 361 7.33 20.44 9.22
C VAL A 361 5.94 20.24 9.83
N ILE A 362 5.80 19.41 10.84
CA ILE A 362 4.48 19.15 11.48
C ILE A 362 3.83 20.39 12.08
N ASP A 363 4.60 21.43 12.42
CA ASP A 363 4.09 22.74 12.87
C ASP A 363 3.60 23.64 11.72
N GLY A 364 3.57 23.12 10.49
CA GLY A 364 3.13 23.85 9.30
C GLY A 364 4.21 24.69 8.62
N THR A 365 5.44 24.72 9.15
CA THR A 365 6.54 25.48 8.52
C THR A 365 6.82 24.96 7.12
N ASP A 366 6.73 25.87 6.12
CA ASP A 366 7.02 25.58 4.70
C ASP A 366 8.54 25.43 4.49
N LEU A 367 8.93 24.29 3.93
CA LEU A 367 10.32 23.96 3.61
C LEU A 367 10.67 24.18 2.13
N THR A 368 9.74 24.71 1.33
CA THR A 368 9.98 24.92 -0.11
C THR A 368 11.24 25.72 -0.34
N GLY A 369 12.16 25.17 -1.15
CA GLY A 369 13.45 25.78 -1.45
C GLY A 369 14.51 25.62 -0.37
N PHE A 370 14.17 25.10 0.81
CA PHE A 370 15.15 24.79 1.83
C PHE A 370 16.09 23.69 1.32
N ARG A 371 17.41 23.89 1.53
CA ARG A 371 18.44 22.94 1.15
C ARG A 371 19.03 22.25 2.36
N ILE A 372 19.09 20.93 2.31
CA ILE A 372 19.80 20.15 3.32
C ILE A 372 21.28 20.40 3.18
N GLN A 373 21.92 20.76 4.30
CA GLN A 373 23.36 20.99 4.37
C GLN A 373 24.08 19.73 4.86
N GLY A 374 25.15 19.35 4.16
CA GLY A 374 26.01 18.23 4.54
C GLY A 374 25.72 16.90 3.81
N PRO A 375 26.50 15.85 4.08
CA PRO A 375 26.45 14.58 3.39
C PRO A 375 25.33 13.66 3.93
N PHE A 376 24.13 14.18 4.07
CA PHE A 376 23.00 13.43 4.61
C PHE A 376 22.33 12.58 3.52
N ARG A 377 22.89 11.42 3.26
CA ARG A 377 22.38 10.43 2.32
C ARG A 377 20.91 10.10 2.58
N ASP A 378 20.58 9.79 3.83
CA ASP A 378 19.25 9.33 4.24
C ASP A 378 18.20 10.45 4.17
N ALA A 379 18.61 11.70 4.25
CA ALA A 379 17.70 12.83 4.08
C ALA A 379 17.14 12.92 2.65
N LYS A 380 17.96 12.59 1.64
CA LYS A 380 17.48 12.49 0.25
C LYS A 380 16.49 11.33 0.07
N LEU A 381 16.74 10.24 0.76
CA LEU A 381 15.97 9.00 0.67
C LEU A 381 14.63 9.08 1.37
N TYR A 382 14.65 9.50 2.62
CA TYR A 382 13.48 9.43 3.50
C TYR A 382 12.72 10.75 3.62
N PHE A 383 13.30 11.87 3.21
CA PHE A 383 12.69 13.20 3.33
C PHE A 383 12.44 13.88 1.98
N GLY A 384 12.76 13.22 0.87
CA GLY A 384 12.39 13.67 -0.47
C GLY A 384 13.01 14.97 -0.94
N ALA A 385 14.15 15.32 -0.39
CA ALA A 385 14.95 16.38 -0.97
C ALA A 385 15.45 15.94 -2.34
N LYS A 386 15.00 16.61 -3.41
CA LYS A 386 15.46 16.37 -4.77
C LYS A 386 16.94 16.77 -4.95
N GLU A 387 17.43 16.61 -6.17
CA GLU A 387 18.77 16.99 -6.58
C GLU A 387 19.28 18.26 -5.91
N ASN A 388 20.51 18.24 -5.45
CA ASN A 388 21.12 19.30 -4.64
C ASN A 388 20.51 19.52 -3.25
N GLY A 389 19.74 18.56 -2.71
CA GLY A 389 19.22 18.60 -1.36
C GLY A 389 18.10 19.62 -1.12
N ALA A 390 17.43 20.13 -2.16
CA ALA A 390 16.34 21.08 -2.01
C ALA A 390 14.97 20.39 -1.89
N PHE A 391 14.11 20.92 -1.04
CA PHE A 391 12.70 20.55 -0.98
C PHE A 391 11.90 21.33 -2.03
N LEU A 392 11.20 20.63 -2.90
CA LEU A 392 10.38 21.22 -3.96
C LEU A 392 8.92 20.80 -3.80
N PRO A 393 7.97 21.64 -4.22
CA PRO A 393 6.57 21.24 -4.30
C PRO A 393 6.39 20.04 -5.25
N GLN A 394 5.43 19.19 -4.95
CA GLN A 394 5.10 18.01 -5.74
C GLN A 394 3.62 18.02 -6.13
N ASN A 395 3.29 17.46 -7.27
CA ASN A 395 1.89 17.30 -7.67
C ASN A 395 1.16 16.44 -6.65
N ILE A 396 -0.04 16.86 -6.27
CA ILE A 396 -0.92 16.04 -5.44
C ILE A 396 -1.39 14.83 -6.25
N THR A 397 -1.50 13.68 -5.59
CA THR A 397 -1.92 12.45 -6.27
C THR A 397 -3.44 12.24 -6.16
N PRO A 398 -4.06 11.50 -7.09
CA PRO A 398 -5.47 11.09 -7.02
C PRO A 398 -5.87 10.41 -5.70
N LEU A 399 -4.93 9.74 -5.03
CA LEU A 399 -5.16 9.07 -3.75
C LEU A 399 -5.68 9.98 -2.65
N PHE A 400 -5.36 11.28 -2.67
CA PHE A 400 -5.90 12.22 -1.70
C PHE A 400 -7.42 12.39 -1.83
N THR A 401 -8.01 12.12 -2.99
CA THR A 401 -9.48 12.08 -3.11
C THR A 401 -10.08 10.95 -2.27
N SER A 402 -9.45 9.75 -2.31
CA SER A 402 -9.85 8.62 -1.46
C SER A 402 -9.61 8.91 0.03
N VAL A 403 -8.49 9.53 0.38
CA VAL A 403 -8.21 9.95 1.77
C VAL A 403 -9.29 10.91 2.29
N CYS A 404 -9.63 11.94 1.51
CA CYS A 404 -10.64 12.93 1.91
C CYS A 404 -12.05 12.31 1.98
N ALA A 405 -12.45 11.52 0.98
CA ALA A 405 -13.77 10.89 0.94
C ALA A 405 -13.96 9.88 2.07
N ARG A 406 -12.98 9.00 2.25
CA ARG A 406 -12.98 8.00 3.32
C ARG A 406 -12.91 8.67 4.69
N GLY A 407 -12.05 9.68 4.84
CA GLY A 407 -11.98 10.49 6.05
C GLY A 407 -13.30 11.21 6.37
N TYR A 408 -13.97 11.76 5.36
CA TYR A 408 -15.30 12.35 5.49
C TYR A 408 -16.33 11.32 5.99
N ARG A 409 -16.36 10.14 5.40
CA ARG A 409 -17.26 9.06 5.80
C ARG A 409 -16.96 8.57 7.23
N VAL A 410 -15.72 8.23 7.52
CA VAL A 410 -15.29 7.63 8.79
C VAL A 410 -15.42 8.63 9.95
N SER A 411 -15.14 9.92 9.73
CA SER A 411 -15.24 10.95 10.77
C SER A 411 -16.66 11.41 11.09
N GLY A 412 -17.66 10.85 10.43
CA GLY A 412 -19.06 11.26 10.61
C GLY A 412 -19.42 12.58 9.96
N GLY A 413 -18.75 12.95 8.86
CA GLY A 413 -19.14 14.08 8.01
C GLY A 413 -18.41 15.39 8.31
N LYS A 414 -17.11 15.36 8.59
CA LYS A 414 -16.31 16.60 8.76
C LYS A 414 -16.28 17.43 7.48
N ASN A 415 -16.99 18.56 7.45
CA ASN A 415 -17.16 19.41 6.26
C ASN A 415 -15.83 19.81 5.60
N ALA A 416 -14.79 20.11 6.38
CA ALA A 416 -13.48 20.46 5.81
C ALA A 416 -12.90 19.37 4.89
N LEU A 417 -13.09 18.08 5.20
CA LEU A 417 -12.65 16.97 4.34
C LEU A 417 -13.46 16.93 3.04
N ARG A 418 -14.77 17.24 3.13
CA ARG A 418 -15.63 17.36 1.96
C ARG A 418 -15.23 18.53 1.06
N ASP A 419 -14.85 19.65 1.67
CA ASP A 419 -14.41 20.86 0.94
C ASP A 419 -13.09 20.59 0.20
N TYR A 420 -12.14 19.87 0.83
CA TYR A 420 -10.94 19.42 0.15
C TYR A 420 -11.25 18.44 -0.99
N LEU A 421 -12.13 17.48 -0.77
CA LEU A 421 -12.56 16.54 -1.81
C LEU A 421 -13.16 17.29 -3.00
N ARG A 422 -14.01 18.29 -2.73
CA ARG A 422 -14.61 19.17 -3.76
C ARG A 422 -13.54 19.90 -4.56
N THR A 423 -12.55 20.47 -3.89
CA THR A 423 -11.44 21.17 -4.51
C THR A 423 -10.61 20.25 -5.39
N LEU A 424 -10.28 19.07 -4.88
CA LEU A 424 -9.50 18.05 -5.61
C LEU A 424 -10.26 17.52 -6.82
N PHE A 425 -11.55 17.22 -6.71
CA PHE A 425 -12.34 16.75 -7.84
C PHE A 425 -12.42 17.80 -8.97
N LYS A 426 -12.51 19.08 -8.62
CA LYS A 426 -12.42 20.15 -9.62
C LYS A 426 -11.05 20.18 -10.28
N ALA A 427 -9.98 20.12 -9.50
CA ALA A 427 -8.60 20.16 -10.00
C ALA A 427 -8.28 18.97 -10.92
N PHE A 428 -8.84 17.79 -10.64
CA PHE A 428 -8.69 16.59 -11.45
C PHE A 428 -9.72 16.45 -12.59
N GLY A 429 -10.55 17.47 -12.82
CA GLY A 429 -11.52 17.45 -13.93
C GLY A 429 -12.71 16.50 -13.74
N ILE A 430 -12.99 16.08 -12.49
CA ILE A 430 -14.15 15.24 -12.15
C ILE A 430 -15.42 16.11 -12.05
N GLY A 431 -15.27 17.38 -11.63
CA GLY A 431 -16.37 18.34 -11.48
C GLY A 431 -16.62 18.77 -10.04
N ASP A 432 -17.78 19.41 -9.81
CA ASP A 432 -18.16 19.95 -8.51
C ASP A 432 -19.18 19.06 -7.81
N ILE A 433 -18.86 18.60 -6.60
CA ILE A 433 -19.77 17.78 -5.78
C ILE A 433 -20.86 18.59 -5.05
N GLY A 434 -20.93 19.91 -5.32
CA GLY A 434 -21.84 20.84 -4.65
C GLY A 434 -21.22 21.48 -3.40
N ALA A 435 -21.72 22.69 -3.04
CA ALA A 435 -21.18 23.48 -1.94
C ALA A 435 -21.30 22.78 -0.57
N ASP A 436 -22.37 22.02 -0.38
CA ASP A 436 -22.65 21.23 0.82
C ASP A 436 -23.38 19.94 0.45
N LYS A 437 -23.71 19.12 1.45
CA LYS A 437 -24.39 17.83 1.25
C LYS A 437 -25.78 17.95 0.62
N ASN A 438 -26.44 19.11 0.71
CA ASN A 438 -27.78 19.35 0.17
C ASN A 438 -27.73 19.95 -1.24
N SER A 439 -26.60 20.51 -1.65
CA SER A 439 -26.42 21.13 -2.97
C SER A 439 -26.34 20.08 -4.06
N ALA A 440 -26.97 20.33 -5.21
CA ALA A 440 -26.85 19.46 -6.38
C ALA A 440 -25.40 19.46 -6.91
N PRO A 441 -24.84 18.29 -7.25
CA PRO A 441 -23.53 18.22 -7.87
C PRO A 441 -23.58 18.65 -9.34
N SER A 442 -22.46 19.18 -9.84
CA SER A 442 -22.23 19.49 -11.26
C SER A 442 -20.98 18.76 -11.72
N LEU A 443 -21.14 17.48 -12.06
CA LEU A 443 -20.03 16.59 -12.41
C LEU A 443 -19.74 16.64 -13.91
N ASN A 444 -18.47 16.43 -14.26
CA ASN A 444 -17.99 16.44 -15.64
C ASN A 444 -18.00 15.04 -16.25
N PHE A 445 -19.12 14.62 -16.83
CA PHE A 445 -19.22 13.31 -17.48
C PHE A 445 -18.42 13.17 -18.79
N ALA A 446 -17.79 14.26 -19.27
CA ALA A 446 -16.83 14.21 -20.36
C ALA A 446 -15.38 13.90 -19.89
N THR A 447 -15.17 13.71 -18.57
CA THR A 447 -13.87 13.40 -18.01
C THR A 447 -13.24 12.14 -18.64
N THR A 448 -11.91 12.18 -18.80
CA THR A 448 -11.09 11.03 -19.21
C THR A 448 -10.39 10.37 -18.01
N ALA A 449 -10.66 10.84 -16.79
CA ALA A 449 -10.10 10.27 -15.56
C ALA A 449 -10.41 8.76 -15.48
N LEU A 450 -9.41 7.98 -15.06
CA LEU A 450 -9.51 6.52 -15.01
C LEU A 450 -8.80 5.90 -13.78
N GLU A 451 -8.34 6.73 -12.82
CA GLU A 451 -7.65 6.22 -11.64
C GLU A 451 -8.62 5.56 -10.65
N PRO A 452 -8.30 4.35 -10.11
CA PRO A 452 -9.12 3.65 -9.12
C PRO A 452 -9.46 4.49 -7.89
N ALA A 453 -8.57 5.40 -7.50
CA ALA A 453 -8.76 6.29 -6.36
C ALA A 453 -10.03 7.16 -6.46
N TYR A 454 -10.38 7.62 -7.65
CA TYR A 454 -11.61 8.40 -7.86
C TYR A 454 -12.85 7.56 -7.68
N ILE A 455 -12.80 6.29 -8.11
CA ILE A 455 -13.92 5.35 -7.96
C ILE A 455 -14.19 5.12 -6.48
N PHE A 456 -13.15 4.77 -5.71
CA PHE A 456 -13.29 4.58 -4.27
C PHE A 456 -13.80 5.83 -3.56
N ALA A 457 -13.28 7.01 -3.93
CA ALA A 457 -13.72 8.28 -3.36
C ALA A 457 -15.21 8.56 -3.62
N LEU A 458 -15.68 8.32 -4.85
CA LEU A 458 -17.08 8.52 -5.22
C LEU A 458 -18.01 7.50 -4.55
N VAL A 459 -17.57 6.25 -4.40
CA VAL A 459 -18.33 5.22 -3.67
C VAL A 459 -18.41 5.58 -2.18
N ASP A 460 -17.32 6.01 -1.55
CA ASP A 460 -17.32 6.47 -0.16
C ASP A 460 -18.23 7.70 0.04
N LEU A 461 -18.18 8.65 -0.88
CA LEU A 461 -19.06 9.82 -0.86
C LEU A 461 -20.54 9.42 -1.03
N TYR A 462 -20.85 8.50 -1.96
CA TYR A 462 -22.20 7.99 -2.16
C TYR A 462 -22.77 7.28 -0.92
N ARG A 463 -21.94 6.58 -0.16
CA ARG A 463 -22.36 5.94 1.11
C ARG A 463 -22.81 6.95 2.18
N VAL A 464 -22.31 8.18 2.14
CA VAL A 464 -22.67 9.25 3.08
C VAL A 464 -23.74 10.17 2.51
N GLU A 465 -23.65 10.47 1.23
CA GLU A 465 -24.56 11.31 0.47
C GLU A 465 -25.08 10.51 -0.74
N PRO A 466 -26.18 9.77 -0.61
CA PRO A 466 -26.62 8.84 -1.64
C PRO A 466 -27.26 9.55 -2.85
N LYS A 467 -26.45 10.40 -3.53
CA LYS A 467 -26.83 11.08 -4.76
C LYS A 467 -26.49 10.20 -5.95
N PRO A 468 -27.47 9.89 -6.82
CA PRO A 468 -27.26 9.01 -7.98
C PRO A 468 -26.10 9.46 -8.89
N GLU A 469 -25.85 10.76 -8.96
CA GLU A 469 -24.80 11.36 -9.77
C GLU A 469 -23.41 10.90 -9.35
N PHE A 470 -23.17 10.65 -8.06
CA PHE A 470 -21.88 10.14 -7.58
C PHE A 470 -21.63 8.72 -8.05
N LEU A 471 -22.63 7.87 -7.95
CA LEU A 471 -22.52 6.49 -8.45
C LEU A 471 -22.43 6.45 -9.98
N ALA A 472 -23.17 7.31 -10.69
CA ALA A 472 -23.06 7.45 -12.14
C ALA A 472 -21.66 7.92 -12.58
N MET A 473 -21.04 8.85 -11.83
CA MET A 473 -19.67 9.29 -12.10
C MET A 473 -18.64 8.20 -11.80
N ALA A 474 -18.82 7.43 -10.71
CA ALA A 474 -17.97 6.28 -10.43
C ALA A 474 -18.05 5.25 -11.58
N ALA A 475 -19.25 4.99 -12.09
CA ALA A 475 -19.47 4.13 -13.25
C ALA A 475 -18.81 4.70 -14.53
N ARG A 476 -18.89 6.02 -14.75
CA ARG A 476 -18.22 6.68 -15.90
C ARG A 476 -16.71 6.51 -15.83
N ILE A 477 -16.09 6.69 -14.66
CA ILE A 477 -14.65 6.49 -14.46
C ILE A 477 -14.30 5.01 -14.60
N GLY A 478 -15.15 4.10 -14.10
CA GLY A 478 -15.02 2.67 -14.33
C GLY A 478 -15.03 2.31 -15.82
N ASP A 479 -15.91 2.92 -16.62
CA ASP A 479 -15.92 2.74 -18.07
C ASP A 479 -14.65 3.28 -18.76
N ASN A 480 -14.10 4.38 -18.26
CA ASN A 480 -12.82 4.90 -18.73
C ASN A 480 -11.68 3.93 -18.41
N LEU A 481 -11.66 3.38 -17.20
CA LEU A 481 -10.69 2.39 -16.75
C LEU A 481 -10.73 1.12 -17.62
N LEU A 482 -11.94 0.59 -17.88
CA LEU A 482 -12.14 -0.56 -18.76
C LEU A 482 -11.61 -0.29 -20.16
N ARG A 483 -11.93 0.87 -20.74
CA ARG A 483 -11.50 1.21 -22.11
C ARG A 483 -10.03 1.55 -22.23
N GLY A 484 -9.46 2.19 -21.20
CA GLY A 484 -8.10 2.72 -21.24
C GLY A 484 -7.03 1.75 -20.77
N ARG A 485 -7.35 0.85 -19.84
CA ARG A 485 -6.33 -0.02 -19.22
C ARG A 485 -6.64 -1.52 -19.29
N GLN A 486 -7.91 -1.95 -19.44
CA GLN A 486 -8.21 -3.37 -19.47
C GLN A 486 -7.87 -3.98 -20.81
N HIS A 487 -7.03 -5.00 -20.82
CA HIS A 487 -6.82 -5.85 -21.98
C HIS A 487 -8.04 -6.76 -22.20
N THR A 488 -8.65 -6.68 -23.38
CA THR A 488 -9.99 -7.25 -23.65
C THR A 488 -10.02 -8.77 -23.44
N ASP A 489 -8.99 -9.49 -23.89
CA ASP A 489 -8.99 -10.95 -23.92
C ASP A 489 -8.59 -11.54 -22.57
N SER A 490 -7.66 -10.90 -21.86
CA SER A 490 -7.15 -11.40 -20.59
C SER A 490 -7.81 -10.78 -19.35
N GLY A 491 -8.52 -9.66 -19.50
CA GLY A 491 -9.08 -8.92 -18.36
C GLY A 491 -8.05 -8.22 -17.47
N LEU A 492 -6.76 -8.34 -17.80
CA LEU A 492 -5.67 -7.71 -17.03
C LEU A 492 -5.63 -6.20 -17.30
N PHE A 493 -5.15 -5.43 -16.30
CA PHE A 493 -5.06 -3.97 -16.40
C PHE A 493 -3.61 -3.55 -16.60
N THR A 494 -3.33 -2.90 -17.73
CA THR A 494 -2.00 -2.41 -18.06
C THR A 494 -1.65 -1.12 -17.30
N LEU A 495 -0.35 -0.89 -17.14
CA LEU A 495 0.21 0.27 -16.45
C LEU A 495 0.73 1.28 -17.50
N GLU A 496 -0.14 1.86 -18.30
CA GLU A 496 0.30 2.67 -19.45
C GLU A 496 1.03 3.97 -19.11
N ASP A 497 0.81 4.56 -17.91
CA ASP A 497 1.23 5.93 -17.68
C ASP A 497 2.59 6.12 -16.98
N ASP A 498 3.27 5.05 -16.52
CA ASP A 498 4.42 5.21 -15.62
C ASP A 498 5.79 5.25 -16.31
N PHE A 499 5.86 5.25 -17.65
CA PHE A 499 7.13 5.10 -18.37
C PHE A 499 7.60 6.30 -19.18
N ILE A 500 7.80 7.43 -18.53
CA ILE A 500 8.70 8.49 -19.02
C ILE A 500 10.15 8.00 -19.17
N LEU A 501 10.53 6.94 -18.48
CA LEU A 501 11.82 6.23 -18.58
C LEU A 501 12.08 5.66 -19.99
N HIS A 502 11.04 5.23 -20.68
CA HIS A 502 11.12 4.50 -21.93
C HIS A 502 11.93 5.25 -23.01
N SER A 503 11.59 6.50 -23.30
CA SER A 503 12.24 7.23 -24.41
C SER A 503 13.72 7.49 -24.16
N LYS A 504 14.13 7.70 -22.91
CA LYS A 504 15.50 8.06 -22.54
C LYS A 504 16.41 6.85 -22.37
N VAL A 505 15.87 5.70 -21.95
CA VAL A 505 16.61 4.44 -21.95
C VAL A 505 16.84 3.98 -23.40
N MET A 506 15.86 4.19 -24.28
CA MET A 506 15.99 3.88 -25.72
C MET A 506 17.10 4.66 -26.41
N ASP A 507 17.37 5.87 -25.95
CA ASP A 507 18.39 6.75 -26.52
C ASP A 507 19.81 6.50 -25.94
N ASN A 508 19.97 5.60 -24.95
CA ASN A 508 21.26 5.31 -24.34
C ASN A 508 21.80 3.94 -24.78
N PRO A 509 22.86 3.90 -25.64
CA PRO A 509 23.41 2.63 -26.15
C PRO A 509 23.92 1.67 -25.05
N GLU A 510 24.44 2.19 -23.94
CA GLU A 510 24.94 1.37 -22.83
C GLU A 510 23.81 0.64 -22.11
N LEU A 511 22.58 1.19 -22.17
CA LEU A 511 21.40 0.59 -21.60
C LEU A 511 20.71 -0.39 -22.56
N GLN A 512 21.20 -0.52 -23.79
CA GLN A 512 20.67 -1.42 -24.82
C GLN A 512 21.40 -2.76 -24.87
N GLU A 513 22.55 -2.92 -24.18
CA GLU A 513 23.25 -4.21 -24.10
C GLU A 513 22.46 -5.18 -23.22
N GLY A 514 21.86 -6.14 -23.87
CA GLY A 514 20.77 -6.92 -23.40
C GLY A 514 21.07 -8.06 -22.44
N HIS A 515 20.03 -8.49 -21.79
CA HIS A 515 19.93 -9.65 -20.95
C HIS A 515 19.42 -10.84 -21.77
N GLU A 516 20.04 -11.99 -21.67
CA GLU A 516 19.65 -13.18 -22.43
C GLU A 516 19.37 -12.91 -23.92
N GLY A 517 20.06 -11.92 -24.52
CA GLY A 517 19.89 -11.53 -25.90
C GLY A 517 18.75 -10.54 -26.18
N LYS A 518 18.05 -10.05 -25.16
CA LYS A 518 17.07 -8.97 -25.32
C LYS A 518 17.72 -7.62 -24.97
N SER A 519 17.45 -6.62 -25.80
CA SER A 519 17.83 -5.24 -25.52
C SER A 519 16.99 -4.69 -24.36
N VAL A 520 17.50 -3.68 -23.63
CA VAL A 520 16.73 -2.98 -22.60
C VAL A 520 15.44 -2.39 -23.17
N ALA A 521 15.47 -1.98 -24.45
CA ALA A 521 14.31 -1.54 -25.19
C ALA A 521 13.22 -2.62 -25.27
N GLU A 522 13.61 -3.87 -25.53
CA GLU A 522 12.67 -5.00 -25.55
C GLU A 522 12.15 -5.34 -24.17
N LEU A 523 13.00 -5.27 -23.13
CA LEU A 523 12.58 -5.44 -21.74
C LEU A 523 11.58 -4.36 -21.31
N LEU A 524 11.79 -3.11 -21.69
CA LEU A 524 10.88 -2.02 -21.40
C LEU A 524 9.58 -2.10 -22.23
N GLN A 525 9.63 -2.54 -23.48
CA GLN A 525 8.43 -2.85 -24.25
C GLN A 525 7.63 -3.99 -23.62
N ASP A 526 8.31 -5.02 -23.12
CA ASP A 526 7.65 -6.10 -22.38
C ASP A 526 7.00 -5.60 -21.08
N THR A 527 7.59 -4.65 -20.37
CA THR A 527 7.01 -4.09 -19.14
C THR A 527 5.76 -3.24 -19.36
N HIS A 528 5.64 -2.54 -20.51
CA HIS A 528 4.42 -1.80 -20.86
C HIS A 528 3.20 -2.72 -21.05
N ARG A 529 3.43 -3.97 -21.40
CA ARG A 529 2.39 -4.99 -21.58
C ARG A 529 2.18 -5.83 -20.34
N THR A 530 2.76 -5.43 -19.22
CA THR A 530 2.67 -6.14 -17.96
C THR A 530 1.55 -5.56 -17.11
N ALA A 531 0.78 -6.43 -16.51
CA ALA A 531 -0.27 -6.11 -15.54
C ALA A 531 0.14 -6.62 -14.16
N ASN A 532 -0.04 -5.78 -13.15
CA ASN A 532 0.16 -6.16 -11.76
C ASN A 532 -1.00 -7.00 -11.23
N LEU A 533 -0.71 -7.98 -10.38
CA LEU A 533 -1.73 -8.79 -9.73
C LEU A 533 -2.11 -8.27 -8.33
N ASP A 534 -1.85 -6.99 -8.03
CA ASP A 534 -2.29 -6.34 -6.78
C ASP A 534 -3.80 -6.07 -6.69
N ALA A 535 -4.49 -6.20 -7.82
CA ALA A 535 -5.95 -6.20 -7.94
C ALA A 535 -6.66 -4.88 -7.57
N MET A 536 -6.00 -3.74 -7.60
CA MET A 536 -6.65 -2.47 -7.23
C MET A 536 -7.71 -2.00 -8.22
N GLU A 537 -7.46 -2.14 -9.52
CA GLU A 537 -8.43 -1.80 -10.57
C GLU A 537 -9.70 -2.66 -10.46
N PRO A 538 -9.61 -4.00 -10.47
CA PRO A 538 -10.79 -4.84 -10.37
C PRO A 538 -11.50 -4.69 -9.02
N LEU A 539 -10.79 -4.41 -7.93
CA LEU A 539 -11.41 -4.14 -6.63
C LEU A 539 -12.21 -2.82 -6.65
N ALA A 540 -11.70 -1.79 -7.32
CA ALA A 540 -12.43 -0.54 -7.51
C ALA A 540 -13.69 -0.75 -8.36
N LEU A 541 -13.60 -1.50 -9.45
CA LEU A 541 -14.77 -1.84 -10.27
C LEU A 541 -15.80 -2.66 -9.48
N LEU A 542 -15.34 -3.62 -8.69
CA LEU A 542 -16.21 -4.41 -7.82
C LEU A 542 -16.89 -3.56 -6.75
N SER A 543 -16.23 -2.47 -6.29
CA SER A 543 -16.85 -1.52 -5.37
C SER A 543 -18.01 -0.72 -5.99
N ILE A 544 -17.98 -0.47 -7.31
CA ILE A 544 -19.12 0.10 -8.04
C ILE A 544 -20.30 -0.89 -8.02
N TYR A 545 -20.02 -2.15 -8.31
CA TYR A 545 -21.06 -3.20 -8.27
C TYR A 545 -21.67 -3.35 -6.87
N ALA A 546 -20.83 -3.36 -5.84
CA ALA A 546 -21.27 -3.38 -4.45
C ALA A 546 -22.18 -2.18 -4.10
N ALA A 547 -21.85 -0.99 -4.63
CA ALA A 547 -22.67 0.20 -4.45
C ALA A 547 -24.01 0.11 -5.21
N GLN A 548 -24.01 -0.41 -6.42
CA GLN A 548 -25.22 -0.61 -7.23
C GLN A 548 -26.20 -1.60 -6.59
N THR A 549 -25.68 -2.61 -5.88
CA THR A 549 -26.48 -3.66 -5.22
C THR A 549 -26.72 -3.39 -3.73
N GLY A 550 -26.14 -2.31 -3.17
CA GLY A 550 -26.24 -2.01 -1.74
C GLY A 550 -25.44 -2.95 -0.82
N GLN A 551 -24.54 -3.76 -1.38
CA GLN A 551 -23.80 -4.82 -0.67
C GLN A 551 -22.37 -4.39 -0.30
N TYR A 552 -22.22 -3.16 0.23
CA TYR A 552 -20.91 -2.60 0.60
C TYR A 552 -20.10 -3.45 1.59
N HIS A 553 -20.79 -4.19 2.46
CA HIS A 553 -20.16 -5.00 3.51
C HIS A 553 -19.35 -6.19 2.95
N ILE A 554 -19.56 -6.55 1.68
CA ILE A 554 -18.82 -7.63 1.03
C ILE A 554 -17.39 -7.20 0.69
N ILE A 555 -17.19 -5.91 0.34
CA ILE A 555 -15.85 -5.40 0.08
C ILE A 555 -15.15 -5.13 1.43
N PRO A 556 -14.08 -5.87 1.76
CA PRO A 556 -13.31 -5.59 2.97
C PRO A 556 -12.62 -4.22 2.87
N GLU A 557 -12.19 -3.71 4.03
CA GLU A 557 -11.34 -2.54 4.06
C GLU A 557 -10.06 -2.77 3.23
N TRP A 558 -9.92 -1.99 2.18
CA TRP A 558 -8.75 -2.03 1.30
C TRP A 558 -7.69 -1.03 1.77
N THR A 559 -6.47 -1.16 1.25
CA THR A 559 -5.34 -0.32 1.66
C THR A 559 -4.75 0.43 0.48
N ALA A 560 -4.20 1.62 0.75
CA ALA A 560 -3.46 2.39 -0.24
C ALA A 560 -2.11 1.75 -0.59
N GLY A 561 -1.63 0.82 0.22
CA GLY A 561 -0.38 0.10 -0.02
C GLY A 561 -0.35 -0.58 -1.38
N GLY A 562 -1.47 -1.18 -1.81
CA GLY A 562 -1.58 -1.76 -3.15
C GLY A 562 -1.39 -0.75 -4.27
N LEU A 563 -2.03 0.43 -4.18
CA LEU A 563 -1.85 1.52 -5.15
C LEU A 563 -0.43 2.09 -5.17
N TYR A 564 0.22 2.15 -4.02
CA TYR A 564 1.60 2.58 -3.91
C TYR A 564 2.56 1.55 -4.51
N LEU A 565 2.37 0.29 -4.14
CA LEU A 565 3.23 -0.80 -4.59
C LEU A 565 3.10 -1.05 -6.10
N LYS A 566 1.97 -0.71 -6.71
CA LYS A 566 1.79 -0.75 -8.15
C LYS A 566 2.87 0.07 -8.86
N VAL A 567 3.01 1.34 -8.49
CA VAL A 567 4.06 2.20 -9.05
C VAL A 567 5.44 1.71 -8.64
N SER A 568 5.62 1.30 -7.38
CA SER A 568 6.90 0.86 -6.87
C SER A 568 7.25 -0.56 -7.33
N SER A 569 6.32 -1.50 -7.50
CA SER A 569 6.69 -2.87 -7.92
C SER A 569 7.09 -2.95 -9.38
N VAL A 570 6.41 -2.27 -10.29
CA VAL A 570 6.86 -2.20 -11.69
C VAL A 570 8.14 -1.38 -11.79
N GLY A 571 8.19 -0.20 -11.18
CA GLY A 571 9.43 0.54 -11.07
C GLY A 571 10.52 -0.27 -10.38
N HIS A 572 10.22 -1.03 -9.33
CA HIS A 572 11.17 -1.88 -8.62
C HIS A 572 11.65 -3.05 -9.48
N ILE A 573 10.80 -3.67 -10.26
CA ILE A 573 11.20 -4.67 -11.25
C ILE A 573 12.14 -4.01 -12.26
N VAL A 574 11.72 -2.94 -12.90
CA VAL A 574 12.51 -2.23 -13.92
C VAL A 574 13.78 -1.64 -13.33
N SER A 575 13.72 -0.97 -12.18
CA SER A 575 14.92 -0.36 -11.58
C SER A 575 15.84 -1.40 -10.96
N LYS A 576 15.34 -2.50 -10.39
CA LYS A 576 16.22 -3.59 -9.96
C LYS A 576 16.84 -4.31 -11.14
N GLU A 577 16.13 -4.50 -12.22
CA GLU A 577 16.71 -4.99 -13.46
C GLU A 577 17.77 -4.03 -13.96
N LEU A 578 17.48 -2.77 -14.08
CA LEU A 578 18.45 -1.75 -14.46
C LEU A 578 19.65 -1.69 -13.49
N GLN A 579 19.44 -1.76 -12.17
CA GLN A 579 20.50 -1.79 -11.16
C GLN A 579 21.38 -3.03 -11.23
N LEU A 580 20.84 -4.15 -11.70
CA LEU A 580 21.57 -5.40 -11.82
C LEU A 580 22.44 -5.45 -13.09
N TRP A 581 22.05 -4.67 -14.09
CA TRP A 581 22.64 -4.72 -15.42
C TRP A 581 23.66 -3.65 -15.66
N PHE A 582 23.53 -2.49 -15.01
CA PHE A 582 24.32 -1.31 -15.31
C PHE A 582 25.25 -0.96 -14.15
N ASP A 583 26.45 -0.53 -14.52
CA ASP A 583 27.37 0.07 -13.58
C ASP A 583 26.67 1.23 -12.85
N LYS A 584 26.74 1.22 -11.53
CA LYS A 584 26.14 2.24 -10.64
C LYS A 584 26.37 3.69 -11.11
N PRO A 585 27.55 4.07 -11.66
CA PRO A 585 27.76 5.40 -12.24
C PRO A 585 26.88 5.74 -13.43
N ALA A 586 26.67 4.81 -14.36
CA ALA A 586 25.84 5.05 -15.54
C ALA A 586 24.36 5.23 -15.19
N LEU A 587 23.85 4.44 -14.25
CA LEU A 587 22.50 4.61 -13.71
C LEU A 587 22.35 5.95 -12.98
N LYS A 588 23.34 6.34 -12.20
CA LYS A 588 23.33 7.62 -11.47
C LYS A 588 23.29 8.79 -12.43
N GLN A 589 24.07 8.72 -13.52
CA GLN A 589 24.09 9.73 -14.59
C GLN A 589 22.76 9.75 -15.33
N PHE A 590 22.22 8.61 -15.70
CA PHE A 590 20.92 8.47 -16.35
C PHE A 590 19.79 9.11 -15.54
N TYR A 591 19.72 8.84 -14.22
CA TYR A 591 18.71 9.44 -13.34
C TYR A 591 18.93 10.93 -13.12
N ASN A 592 20.18 11.40 -13.11
CA ASN A 592 20.51 12.81 -12.97
C ASN A 592 20.17 13.61 -14.25
N ASP A 593 20.45 13.04 -15.43
CA ASP A 593 20.25 13.72 -16.72
C ASP A 593 18.78 13.71 -17.15
N SER A 594 17.98 12.77 -16.63
CA SER A 594 16.64 12.56 -17.11
C SER A 594 15.56 13.37 -16.42
N ASN A 595 15.82 14.16 -15.37
CA ASN A 595 14.80 14.83 -14.54
C ASN A 595 13.65 13.90 -14.11
N ILE A 596 13.89 12.59 -14.13
CA ILE A 596 12.91 11.60 -13.73
C ILE A 596 12.75 11.67 -12.24
N ASN A 597 11.51 11.84 -11.77
CA ASN A 597 11.13 11.74 -10.38
C ASN A 597 11.21 10.28 -9.91
N CYS A 598 12.40 9.69 -9.97
CA CYS A 598 12.60 8.36 -9.43
C CYS A 598 12.63 8.46 -7.91
N THR A 599 11.68 7.83 -7.26
CA THR A 599 11.67 7.57 -5.82
C THR A 599 12.77 6.58 -5.40
N TRP A 600 13.75 6.32 -6.26
CA TRP A 600 14.78 5.32 -6.12
C TRP A 600 16.07 5.95 -5.62
N SER A 601 16.44 5.55 -4.43
CA SER A 601 17.82 5.68 -4.04
C SER A 601 18.58 4.47 -4.55
N ILE A 602 19.60 4.71 -5.36
CA ILE A 602 20.66 3.76 -5.53
C ILE A 602 21.40 3.73 -4.18
N ASP A 603 21.22 2.65 -3.43
CA ASP A 603 22.01 2.46 -2.21
C ASP A 603 23.47 2.30 -2.64
N GLU A 604 24.28 3.30 -2.34
CA GLU A 604 25.73 3.18 -2.36
C GLU A 604 26.13 2.46 -1.05
N ASP A 605 26.47 1.19 -1.10
CA ASP A 605 27.30 0.54 -0.10
C ASP A 605 28.76 0.72 -0.48
#